data_229dd4754fa4de046829d24c0ab227ef
#
_entry.id   229dd4754fa4de046829d24c0ab227ef
#
_cell.length_a   1.000
_cell.length_b   1.000
_cell.length_c   1.000
_cell.angle_alpha   90.00
_cell.angle_beta   90.00
_cell.angle_gamma   90.00
#
_symmetry.space_group_name_H-M   'P 1'
#
loop_
_entity.id
_entity.type
_entity.pdbx_description
1 polymer ?
#
loop_
_entity_poly.entity_id
_entity_poly.type
_entity_poly.pdbx_seq_one_letter_code
_entity_poly.pdbx_strand_id
1 'polypeptide(L)'
;VPWILFYSDVQVDITIGEFKHLKAIIRKKKTSKTIRSRCQIVIDLDEAHGKALTHEQSARSNGSCLATVTNTVAKYFNGGIEALTAYNRSINSDNARRVLDGRAEARIIEIACGPVPEGHSRWTIRLLEEKSKVVLDTPISREAIRRALKKQTSTSPQ
;
A
#
# COMPACT_ATOMS: atom_id res chain seq x y z
N VAL A 1 -14.56 -1.81 18.66
CA VAL A 1 -15.41 -1.79 17.47
C VAL A 1 -15.94 -3.20 17.24
N PRO A 2 -17.25 -3.47 17.45
CA PRO A 2 -17.79 -4.82 17.56
C PRO A 2 -18.11 -5.54 16.24
N TRP A 3 -17.74 -5.02 15.10
CA TRP A 3 -18.11 -5.54 13.79
C TRP A 3 -17.42 -6.85 13.39
N ILE A 4 -16.27 -7.16 13.98
CA ILE A 4 -15.46 -8.34 13.65
C ILE A 4 -16.11 -9.64 14.14
N LEU A 5 -16.89 -9.60 15.22
CA LEU A 5 -17.54 -10.77 15.81
C LEU A 5 -18.75 -11.27 14.99
N PHE A 6 -19.37 -10.41 14.16
CA PHE A 6 -20.55 -10.79 13.37
C PHE A 6 -20.23 -11.65 12.15
N TYR A 7 -18.97 -11.73 11.70
CA TYR A 7 -18.57 -12.43 10.48
C TYR A 7 -17.69 -13.66 10.73
N SER A 8 -17.58 -14.13 12.00
CA SER A 8 -16.65 -15.22 12.35
C SER A 8 -17.05 -16.60 11.80
N ASP A 9 -18.34 -16.80 11.48
CA ASP A 9 -18.86 -18.07 10.96
C ASP A 9 -19.86 -17.87 9.81
N VAL A 10 -19.85 -16.69 9.19
CA VAL A 10 -20.76 -16.37 8.09
C VAL A 10 -20.24 -17.02 6.81
N GLN A 11 -21.08 -17.85 6.21
CA GLN A 11 -20.88 -18.41 4.89
C GLN A 11 -21.32 -17.41 3.82
N VAL A 12 -20.83 -17.58 2.62
CA VAL A 12 -21.05 -16.65 1.52
C VAL A 12 -21.82 -17.37 0.41
N ASP A 13 -22.90 -16.75 -0.04
CA ASP A 13 -23.62 -17.18 -1.24
C ASP A 13 -23.24 -16.26 -2.39
N ILE A 14 -22.54 -16.77 -3.39
CA ILE A 14 -22.17 -16.02 -4.59
C ILE A 14 -22.96 -16.49 -5.81
N THR A 15 -23.30 -15.55 -6.67
CA THR A 15 -23.96 -15.86 -7.94
C THR A 15 -22.99 -16.56 -8.91
N ILE A 16 -23.51 -17.33 -9.85
CA ILE A 16 -22.71 -18.00 -10.91
C ILE A 16 -21.84 -16.97 -11.67
N GLY A 17 -22.39 -15.76 -11.89
CA GLY A 17 -21.67 -14.67 -12.55
C GLY A 17 -20.46 -14.20 -11.74
N GLU A 18 -20.64 -13.95 -10.45
CA GLU A 18 -19.58 -13.56 -9.53
C GLU A 18 -18.51 -14.64 -9.38
N PHE A 19 -18.92 -15.90 -9.27
CA PHE A 19 -18.00 -17.04 -9.22
C PHE A 19 -17.07 -17.10 -10.44
N LYS A 20 -17.64 -16.96 -11.64
CA LYS A 20 -16.87 -16.89 -12.89
C LYS A 20 -15.93 -15.68 -12.90
N HIS A 21 -16.39 -14.53 -12.41
CA HIS A 21 -15.61 -13.30 -12.34
C HIS A 21 -14.43 -13.43 -11.36
N LEU A 22 -14.66 -13.95 -10.16
CA LEU A 22 -13.62 -14.22 -9.16
C LEU A 22 -12.55 -15.17 -9.73
N LYS A 23 -12.94 -16.25 -10.36
CA LYS A 23 -12.01 -17.17 -11.03
C LYS A 23 -11.21 -16.51 -12.15
N ALA A 24 -11.82 -15.63 -12.93
CA ALA A 24 -11.14 -14.87 -13.97
C ALA A 24 -10.07 -13.91 -13.37
N ILE A 25 -10.37 -13.25 -12.25
CA ILE A 25 -9.41 -12.38 -11.53
C ILE A 25 -8.22 -13.20 -11.03
N ILE A 26 -8.44 -14.37 -10.44
CA ILE A 26 -7.38 -15.25 -9.94
C ILE A 26 -6.43 -15.69 -11.06
N ARG A 27 -6.95 -15.99 -12.25
CA ARG A 27 -6.17 -16.46 -13.42
C ARG A 27 -5.32 -15.36 -14.06
N LYS A 28 -5.65 -14.08 -13.88
CA LYS A 28 -4.88 -12.96 -14.47
C LYS A 28 -3.48 -12.91 -13.88
N LYS A 29 -2.43 -12.97 -14.71
CA LYS A 29 -1.01 -12.90 -14.26
C LYS A 29 -0.66 -11.62 -13.49
N LYS A 30 -1.28 -10.50 -13.84
CA LYS A 30 -1.02 -9.17 -13.23
C LYS A 30 -1.71 -8.98 -11.87
N THR A 31 -2.57 -9.90 -11.43
CA THR A 31 -3.28 -9.76 -10.15
C THR A 31 -2.31 -9.98 -8.98
N SER A 32 -2.32 -9.08 -8.01
CA SER A 32 -1.48 -9.19 -6.81
C SER A 32 -1.83 -10.43 -5.98
N LYS A 33 -0.85 -10.95 -5.23
CA LYS A 33 -1.05 -12.09 -4.33
C LYS A 33 -2.18 -11.84 -3.33
N THR A 34 -2.25 -10.63 -2.78
CA THR A 34 -3.29 -10.23 -1.80
C THR A 34 -4.70 -10.29 -2.39
N ILE A 35 -4.89 -9.80 -3.62
CA ILE A 35 -6.20 -9.85 -4.29
C ILE A 35 -6.58 -11.29 -4.61
N ARG A 36 -5.65 -12.11 -5.09
CA ARG A 36 -5.90 -13.54 -5.34
C ARG A 36 -6.34 -14.26 -4.08
N SER A 37 -5.62 -14.06 -2.96
CA SER A 37 -5.97 -14.66 -1.68
C SER A 37 -7.36 -14.24 -1.20
N ARG A 38 -7.73 -12.96 -1.34
CA ARG A 38 -9.08 -12.48 -0.99
C ARG A 38 -10.15 -13.12 -1.86
N CYS A 39 -9.94 -13.20 -3.17
CA CYS A 39 -10.90 -13.85 -4.07
C CYS A 39 -11.01 -15.35 -3.78
N GLN A 40 -9.91 -16.02 -3.46
CA GLN A 40 -9.90 -17.44 -3.12
C GLN A 40 -10.67 -17.70 -1.81
N ILE A 41 -10.47 -16.87 -0.79
CA ILE A 41 -11.19 -16.95 0.49
C ILE A 41 -12.71 -16.91 0.26
N VAL A 42 -13.19 -15.99 -0.59
CA VAL A 42 -14.62 -15.88 -0.88
C VAL A 42 -15.15 -17.13 -1.61
N ILE A 43 -14.37 -17.68 -2.53
CA ILE A 43 -14.74 -18.93 -3.23
C ILE A 43 -14.72 -20.14 -2.28
N ASP A 44 -13.77 -20.20 -1.36
CA ASP A 44 -13.65 -21.30 -0.40
C ASP A 44 -14.83 -21.35 0.60
N LEU A 45 -15.42 -20.19 0.89
CA LEU A 45 -16.57 -20.04 1.80
C LEU A 45 -17.93 -20.09 1.10
N ASP A 46 -17.94 -20.27 -0.22
CA ASP A 46 -19.17 -20.31 -1.03
C ASP A 46 -19.90 -21.64 -0.86
N GLU A 47 -21.15 -21.59 -0.42
CA GLU A 47 -22.01 -22.77 -0.30
C GLU A 47 -22.68 -23.16 -1.63
N ALA A 48 -22.89 -22.19 -2.52
CA ALA A 48 -23.68 -22.40 -3.72
C ALA A 48 -22.96 -23.22 -4.79
N HIS A 49 -21.61 -23.18 -4.85
CA HIS A 49 -20.84 -23.75 -5.94
C HIS A 49 -19.85 -24.86 -5.54
N GLY A 50 -20.00 -25.44 -4.36
CA GLY A 50 -19.14 -26.53 -3.93
C GLY A 50 -19.25 -26.85 -2.45
N LYS A 51 -18.26 -27.58 -1.93
CA LYS A 51 -18.15 -27.84 -0.51
C LYS A 51 -17.53 -26.64 0.19
N ALA A 52 -18.35 -25.84 0.86
CA ALA A 52 -17.88 -24.71 1.64
C ALA A 52 -16.88 -25.16 2.71
N LEU A 53 -15.79 -24.44 2.81
CA LEU A 53 -14.81 -24.60 3.88
C LEU A 53 -15.23 -23.75 5.09
N THR A 54 -14.81 -24.16 6.28
CA THR A 54 -14.93 -23.29 7.44
C THR A 54 -13.90 -22.15 7.37
N HIS A 55 -14.11 -21.06 8.11
CA HIS A 55 -13.18 -19.93 8.18
C HIS A 55 -11.76 -20.38 8.57
N GLU A 56 -11.64 -21.33 9.51
CA GLU A 56 -10.34 -21.88 9.89
C GLU A 56 -9.68 -22.69 8.77
N GLN A 57 -10.47 -23.50 8.07
CA GLN A 57 -9.96 -24.30 6.94
C GLN A 57 -9.52 -23.39 5.79
N SER A 58 -10.29 -22.36 5.47
CA SER A 58 -9.93 -21.35 4.46
C SER A 58 -8.67 -20.57 4.87
N ALA A 59 -8.55 -20.20 6.15
CA ALA A 59 -7.34 -19.54 6.66
C ALA A 59 -6.09 -20.42 6.46
N ARG A 60 -6.16 -21.70 6.83
CA ARG A 60 -5.05 -22.67 6.67
C ARG A 60 -4.72 -22.89 5.19
N SER A 61 -5.72 -23.07 4.34
CA SER A 61 -5.55 -23.29 2.90
C SER A 61 -4.87 -22.11 2.20
N ASN A 62 -5.21 -20.88 2.59
CA ASN A 62 -4.67 -19.66 1.99
C ASN A 62 -3.40 -19.14 2.71
N GLY A 63 -2.90 -19.81 3.74
CA GLY A 63 -1.76 -19.37 4.52
C GLY A 63 -1.98 -18.01 5.20
N SER A 64 -3.20 -17.76 5.66
CA SER A 64 -3.63 -16.50 6.29
C SER A 64 -4.14 -16.74 7.71
N CYS A 65 -4.32 -15.69 8.50
CA CYS A 65 -4.95 -15.78 9.82
C CYS A 65 -6.46 -15.65 9.70
N LEU A 66 -7.19 -16.14 10.73
CA LEU A 66 -8.64 -16.07 10.82
C LEU A 66 -9.18 -14.64 10.67
N ALA A 67 -8.50 -13.66 11.29
CA ALA A 67 -8.87 -12.25 11.17
C ALA A 67 -8.84 -11.75 9.71
N THR A 68 -7.90 -12.25 8.89
CA THR A 68 -7.84 -11.91 7.46
C THR A 68 -9.04 -12.46 6.70
N VAL A 69 -9.46 -13.68 7.01
CA VAL A 69 -10.66 -14.30 6.43
C VAL A 69 -11.91 -13.50 6.79
N THR A 70 -12.13 -13.24 8.08
CA THR A 70 -13.27 -12.46 8.59
C THR A 70 -13.32 -11.06 7.97
N ASN A 71 -12.18 -10.35 7.90
CA ASN A 71 -12.10 -9.03 7.28
C ASN A 71 -12.36 -9.08 5.76
N THR A 72 -12.00 -10.18 5.09
CA THR A 72 -12.26 -10.35 3.66
C THR A 72 -13.74 -10.57 3.40
N VAL A 73 -14.40 -11.39 4.22
CA VAL A 73 -15.84 -11.62 4.18
C VAL A 73 -16.60 -10.31 4.43
N ALA A 74 -16.21 -9.55 5.47
CA ALA A 74 -16.79 -8.25 5.75
C ALA A 74 -16.64 -7.26 4.57
N LYS A 75 -15.49 -7.24 3.89
CA LYS A 75 -15.28 -6.43 2.69
C LYS A 75 -16.19 -6.84 1.54
N TYR A 76 -16.38 -8.15 1.34
CA TYR A 76 -17.26 -8.64 0.29
C TYR A 76 -18.70 -8.22 0.54
N PHE A 77 -19.22 -8.39 1.76
CA PHE A 77 -20.58 -7.98 2.12
C PHE A 77 -20.82 -6.47 2.02
N ASN A 78 -19.81 -5.65 2.33
CA ASN A 78 -19.92 -4.20 2.29
C ASN A 78 -19.77 -3.58 0.89
N GLY A 79 -19.09 -4.22 -0.04
CA GLY A 79 -18.81 -3.61 -1.34
C GLY A 79 -18.53 -4.60 -2.46
N GLY A 80 -18.92 -5.86 -2.31
CA GLY A 80 -18.82 -6.87 -3.36
C GLY A 80 -17.40 -7.14 -3.86
N ILE A 81 -17.30 -7.60 -5.11
CA ILE A 81 -16.02 -7.92 -5.78
C ILE A 81 -15.15 -6.67 -5.94
N GLU A 82 -15.74 -5.50 -6.12
CA GLU A 82 -14.98 -4.25 -6.25
C GLU A 82 -14.18 -3.93 -4.99
N ALA A 83 -14.78 -4.11 -3.81
CA ALA A 83 -14.09 -3.91 -2.54
C ALA A 83 -12.94 -4.92 -2.31
N LEU A 84 -13.06 -6.15 -2.82
CA LEU A 84 -11.99 -7.15 -2.75
C LEU A 84 -10.79 -6.76 -3.63
N THR A 85 -11.06 -6.20 -4.79
CA THR A 85 -10.03 -5.81 -5.78
C THR A 85 -9.45 -4.42 -5.52
N ALA A 86 -10.15 -3.59 -4.73
CA ALA A 86 -9.67 -2.26 -4.37
C ALA A 86 -8.38 -2.35 -3.56
N TYR A 87 -7.36 -1.63 -4.03
CA TYR A 87 -6.08 -1.49 -3.34
C TYR A 87 -6.04 -0.14 -2.61
N ASN A 88 -6.70 -0.10 -1.46
CA ASN A 88 -6.69 1.10 -0.62
C ASN A 88 -5.36 1.19 0.12
N ARG A 89 -4.48 2.08 -0.33
CA ARG A 89 -3.31 2.48 0.47
C ARG A 89 -3.81 3.21 1.71
N SER A 90 -3.33 2.80 2.87
CA SER A 90 -3.63 3.53 4.10
C SER A 90 -3.14 4.96 3.99
N ILE A 91 -4.00 5.93 4.34
CA ILE A 91 -3.65 7.36 4.46
C ILE A 91 -2.49 7.53 5.47
N ASN A 92 -2.35 6.59 6.40
CA ASN A 92 -1.30 6.57 7.41
C ASN A 92 -0.02 5.82 6.97
N SER A 93 0.09 5.37 5.71
CA SER A 93 1.31 4.74 5.22
C SER A 93 2.46 5.75 5.16
N ASP A 94 3.70 5.30 5.35
CA ASP A 94 4.90 6.15 5.28
C ASP A 94 5.00 6.91 3.95
N ASN A 95 4.49 6.33 2.85
CA ASN A 95 4.43 7.00 1.55
C ASN A 95 3.35 8.10 1.49
N ALA A 96 2.23 7.96 2.21
CA ALA A 96 1.20 9.00 2.27
C ALA A 96 1.63 10.17 3.17
N ARG A 97 2.50 9.90 4.16
CA ARG A 97 3.08 10.91 5.05
C ARG A 97 4.36 11.56 4.50
N ARG A 98 4.76 11.23 3.28
CA ARG A 98 5.94 11.85 2.67
C ARG A 98 5.71 13.35 2.49
N VAL A 99 6.47 14.12 3.25
CA VAL A 99 6.52 15.59 3.14
C VAL A 99 7.29 16.01 1.88
N LEU A 100 8.23 15.19 1.41
CA LEU A 100 9.01 15.40 0.19
C LEU A 100 8.46 14.54 -0.95
N ASP A 101 7.94 15.19 -1.97
CA ASP A 101 7.63 14.56 -3.23
C ASP A 101 8.90 14.45 -4.12
N GLY A 102 8.82 13.72 -5.24
CA GLY A 102 9.96 13.54 -6.14
C GLY A 102 10.47 14.82 -6.78
N ARG A 103 9.61 15.84 -6.96
CA ARG A 103 10.00 17.15 -7.50
C ARG A 103 10.79 17.94 -6.47
N ALA A 104 10.37 17.91 -5.22
CA ALA A 104 11.08 18.55 -4.12
C ALA A 104 12.44 17.88 -3.86
N GLU A 105 12.50 16.53 -3.93
CA GLU A 105 13.79 15.79 -3.87
C GLU A 105 14.74 16.25 -4.99
N ALA A 106 14.27 16.30 -6.25
CA ALA A 106 15.07 16.74 -7.39
C ALA A 106 15.58 18.18 -7.24
N ARG A 107 14.73 19.07 -6.74
CA ARG A 107 15.10 20.48 -6.52
C ARG A 107 16.16 20.64 -5.44
N ILE A 108 16.08 19.88 -4.36
CA ILE A 108 17.11 19.87 -3.30
C ILE A 108 18.46 19.39 -3.85
N ILE A 109 18.44 18.36 -4.69
CA ILE A 109 19.65 17.83 -5.33
C ILE A 109 20.24 18.86 -6.28
N GLU A 110 19.42 19.53 -7.09
CA GLU A 110 19.83 20.59 -7.99
C GLU A 110 20.53 21.73 -7.22
N ILE A 111 19.94 22.18 -6.10
CA ILE A 111 20.56 23.19 -5.22
C ILE A 111 21.89 22.70 -4.65
N ALA A 112 21.97 21.45 -4.20
CA ALA A 112 23.17 20.87 -3.62
C ALA A 112 24.31 20.69 -4.63
N CYS A 113 24.00 20.51 -5.92
CA CYS A 113 24.95 20.42 -7.02
C CYS A 113 25.31 21.81 -7.61
N GLY A 114 24.58 22.86 -7.23
CA GLY A 114 24.81 24.22 -7.71
C GLY A 114 25.95 24.93 -6.97
N PRO A 115 26.26 26.17 -7.40
CA PRO A 115 27.32 26.96 -6.77
C PRO A 115 27.00 27.26 -5.30
N VAL A 116 28.02 27.23 -4.48
CA VAL A 116 27.91 27.54 -3.06
C VAL A 116 27.69 29.04 -2.88
N PRO A 117 26.81 29.47 -1.95
CA PRO A 117 26.59 30.89 -1.69
C PRO A 117 27.85 31.61 -1.23
N GLU A 118 27.94 32.91 -1.48
CA GLU A 118 29.07 33.76 -1.05
C GLU A 118 29.33 33.63 0.47
N GLY A 119 30.57 33.53 0.84
CA GLY A 119 30.99 33.36 2.23
C GLY A 119 31.06 31.92 2.74
N HIS A 120 30.72 30.95 1.89
CA HIS A 120 30.76 29.52 2.26
C HIS A 120 31.64 28.71 1.31
N SER A 121 32.47 27.81 1.84
CA SER A 121 33.34 26.93 1.04
C SER A 121 32.67 25.65 0.54
N ARG A 122 31.56 25.26 1.14
CA ARG A 122 30.81 24.04 0.80
C ARG A 122 29.36 24.10 1.24
N TRP A 123 28.51 23.31 0.62
CA TRP A 123 27.15 23.11 1.08
C TRP A 123 27.09 22.37 2.42
N THR A 124 26.31 22.88 3.34
CA THR A 124 25.95 22.22 4.59
C THR A 124 24.45 21.95 4.60
N ILE A 125 24.00 20.94 5.39
CA ILE A 125 22.58 20.62 5.50
C ILE A 125 21.76 21.81 6.00
N ARG A 126 22.34 22.62 6.88
CA ARG A 126 21.73 23.87 7.39
C ARG A 126 21.51 24.88 6.27
N LEU A 127 22.50 25.08 5.44
CA LEU A 127 22.45 26.01 4.32
C LEU A 127 21.43 25.54 3.26
N LEU A 128 21.38 24.22 3.01
CA LEU A 128 20.39 23.63 2.12
C LEU A 128 18.98 23.78 2.68
N GLU A 129 18.78 23.66 4.01
CA GLU A 129 17.49 23.93 4.65
C GLU A 129 17.05 25.37 4.42
N GLU A 130 17.93 26.33 4.64
CA GLU A 130 17.63 27.76 4.46
C GLU A 130 17.30 28.09 3.00
N LYS A 131 18.08 27.60 2.06
CA LYS A 131 17.82 27.78 0.62
C LYS A 131 16.58 27.05 0.15
N SER A 132 16.31 25.84 0.64
CA SER A 132 15.13 25.09 0.26
C SER A 132 13.82 25.74 0.75
N LYS A 133 13.82 26.42 1.88
CA LYS A 133 12.68 27.21 2.38
C LYS A 133 12.29 28.34 1.41
N VAL A 134 13.26 28.93 0.74
CA VAL A 134 13.04 30.03 -0.23
C VAL A 134 12.53 29.51 -1.57
N VAL A 135 12.96 28.31 -1.97
CA VAL A 135 12.68 27.73 -3.30
C VAL A 135 11.46 26.83 -3.30
N LEU A 136 11.20 26.17 -2.17
CA LEU A 136 10.08 25.28 -1.96
C LEU A 136 9.19 25.89 -0.90
N ASP A 137 8.03 26.39 -1.23
CA ASP A 137 7.06 27.04 -0.31
C ASP A 137 6.66 26.16 0.91
N THR A 138 7.35 25.04 1.13
CA THR A 138 7.09 24.08 2.19
C THR A 138 8.31 23.93 3.10
N PRO A 139 8.17 24.07 4.42
CA PRO A 139 9.28 23.87 5.35
C PRO A 139 9.72 22.41 5.36
N ILE A 140 10.97 22.14 4.97
CA ILE A 140 11.55 20.81 4.92
C ILE A 140 12.53 20.64 6.08
N SER A 141 12.41 19.51 6.80
CA SER A 141 13.31 19.23 7.91
C SER A 141 14.71 18.81 7.42
N ARG A 142 15.74 19.09 8.21
CA ARG A 142 17.14 18.69 7.92
C ARG A 142 17.28 17.18 7.70
N GLU A 143 16.52 16.38 8.44
CA GLU A 143 16.55 14.93 8.31
C GLU A 143 15.96 14.47 6.96
N ALA A 144 14.92 15.14 6.45
CA ALA A 144 14.35 14.85 5.15
C ALA A 144 15.35 15.19 4.01
N ILE A 145 16.07 16.32 4.13
CA ILE A 145 17.15 16.70 3.20
C ILE A 145 18.28 15.66 3.24
N ARG A 146 18.71 15.26 4.45
CA ARG A 146 19.75 14.23 4.61
C ARG A 146 19.37 12.91 3.94
N ARG A 147 18.11 12.47 4.10
CA ARG A 147 17.60 11.23 3.48
C ARG A 147 17.57 11.33 1.97
N ALA A 148 17.14 12.47 1.41
CA ALA A 148 17.11 12.71 -0.03
C ALA A 148 18.52 12.60 -0.64
N LEU A 149 19.50 13.25 -0.03
CA LEU A 149 20.90 13.21 -0.49
C LEU A 149 21.53 11.83 -0.33
N LYS A 150 21.27 11.12 0.78
CA LYS A 150 21.81 9.76 1.01
C LYS A 150 21.28 8.76 0.00
N LYS A 151 20.01 8.86 -0.38
CA LYS A 151 19.39 7.99 -1.39
C LYS A 151 20.10 8.11 -2.74
N GLN A 152 20.51 9.31 -3.10
CA GLN A 152 21.20 9.57 -4.39
C GLN A 152 22.61 8.95 -4.41
N THR A 153 23.37 9.05 -3.30
CA THR A 153 24.71 8.47 -3.22
C THR A 153 24.70 6.93 -3.25
N SER A 154 23.62 6.27 -2.80
CA SER A 154 23.48 4.82 -2.86
C SER A 154 23.00 4.28 -4.22
N THR A 155 22.50 5.15 -5.11
CA THR A 155 21.96 4.77 -6.42
C THR A 155 22.93 5.05 -7.57
N SER A 156 24.09 5.70 -7.32
CA SER A 156 25.13 5.88 -8.34
C SER A 156 25.74 4.52 -8.68
N PRO A 157 25.62 4.03 -9.94
CA PRO A 157 26.34 2.83 -10.37
C PRO A 157 27.84 3.15 -10.39
N GLN A 158 28.65 2.20 -9.89
CA GLN A 158 30.10 2.16 -10.09
C GLN A 158 30.43 1.92 -11.54
#